data_80db7957b9f73b4fa0b57bcee6844947
#
_entry.id   80db7957b9f73b4fa0b57bcee6844947
#
_cell.length_a   1.000
_cell.length_b   1.000
_cell.length_c   1.000
_cell.angle_alpha   90.00
_cell.angle_beta   90.00
_cell.angle_gamma   90.00
#
_symmetry.space_group_name_H-M   'P 1'
#
loop_
_entity.id
_entity.type
_entity.pdbx_description
1 polymer ?
#
loop_
_entity_poly.entity_id
_entity_poly.type
_entity_poly.pdbx_seq_one_letter_code
_entity_poly.pdbx_strand_id
1 'polypeptide(L)'
;MAIMLAIVSSCSKSKTEQPQASEPVAQDTIKPANAEQAKVVKADSVKTAKITPELAYEGINNYCHKEFDWSPAEENPSIMYVAMGDETETEYKVIFRSYTGSLTYFYVNKKSGKTRMEEFVPALDITQESGTLNLFDYVKK
;
A
#
# COMPACT_ATOMS: atom_id res chain seq x y z
N MET A 1 46.75 32.37 -18.53
CA MET A 1 47.00 32.46 -17.08
C MET A 1 46.35 31.26 -16.42
N ALA A 2 47.17 30.31 -16.04
CA ALA A 2 46.77 29.12 -15.30
C ALA A 2 46.82 29.43 -13.80
N ILE A 3 45.81 28.98 -13.04
CA ILE A 3 45.99 28.72 -11.61
C ILE A 3 45.28 27.41 -11.29
N MET A 4 46.13 26.42 -11.05
CA MET A 4 45.85 25.18 -10.31
C MET A 4 45.83 25.47 -8.81
N LEU A 5 45.00 24.72 -8.05
CA LEU A 5 45.30 24.20 -6.71
C LEU A 5 44.19 23.23 -6.38
N ALA A 6 44.34 21.92 -6.35
CA ALA A 6 44.97 21.00 -5.36
C ALA A 6 44.16 20.86 -4.06
N ILE A 7 43.47 19.73 -3.97
CA ILE A 7 43.59 18.58 -3.03
C ILE A 7 43.55 18.92 -1.53
N VAL A 8 42.60 18.31 -0.80
CA VAL A 8 42.94 17.51 0.38
C VAL A 8 41.90 16.40 0.62
N SER A 9 42.42 15.22 0.52
CA SER A 9 41.97 13.96 1.06
C SER A 9 42.04 13.99 2.60
N SER A 10 41.07 13.47 3.29
CA SER A 10 41.25 13.05 4.68
C SER A 10 40.40 11.83 4.98
N CYS A 11 41.07 10.68 4.87
CA CYS A 11 40.71 9.44 5.54
C CYS A 11 40.96 9.58 7.05
N SER A 12 40.03 9.12 7.87
CA SER A 12 40.32 8.66 9.21
C SER A 12 39.49 7.44 9.55
N LYS A 13 40.17 6.30 9.52
CA LYS A 13 39.83 5.05 10.19
C LYS A 13 40.12 5.20 11.66
N SER A 14 39.20 4.77 12.51
CA SER A 14 39.55 4.29 13.85
C SER A 14 38.70 3.09 14.21
N LYS A 15 39.39 2.01 14.38
CA LYS A 15 39.09 0.70 14.88
C LYS A 15 39.36 0.72 16.38
N THR A 16 38.56 0.02 17.20
CA THR A 16 38.98 -0.69 18.44
C THR A 16 37.71 -0.89 19.30
N GLU A 17 37.30 -2.07 19.38
CA GLU A 17 37.44 -3.18 20.36
C GLU A 17 36.30 -3.29 21.38
N GLN A 18 35.70 -4.46 21.32
CA GLN A 18 34.92 -5.13 22.35
C GLN A 18 35.82 -5.67 23.47
N PRO A 19 35.39 -5.80 24.74
CA PRO A 19 35.01 -7.13 25.19
C PRO A 19 33.82 -7.12 26.21
N GLN A 20 32.89 -8.01 26.08
CA GLN A 20 32.64 -9.31 26.69
C GLN A 20 32.31 -9.34 28.22
N ALA A 21 31.13 -9.93 28.46
CA ALA A 21 30.71 -10.84 29.55
C ALA A 21 30.26 -10.25 30.91
N SER A 22 29.01 -10.50 31.27
CA SER A 22 28.60 -11.58 32.19
C SER A 22 27.11 -11.48 32.54
N GLU A 23 26.37 -12.55 32.30
CA GLU A 23 25.23 -13.02 33.07
C GLU A 23 25.71 -13.54 34.44
N PRO A 24 24.87 -13.88 35.48
CA PRO A 24 23.50 -14.33 35.40
C PRO A 24 22.61 -13.98 36.66
N VAL A 25 21.37 -14.56 36.63
CA VAL A 25 20.57 -15.15 37.73
C VAL A 25 19.45 -14.30 38.35
N ALA A 26 18.28 -14.73 38.05
CA ALA A 26 17.23 -15.53 38.65
C ALA A 26 16.09 -14.79 39.37
N GLN A 27 14.89 -15.21 38.91
CA GLN A 27 13.67 -15.57 39.66
C GLN A 27 13.06 -14.52 40.61
N ASP A 28 11.79 -14.19 40.39
CA ASP A 28 10.69 -14.92 41.01
C ASP A 28 9.30 -14.49 40.47
N THR A 29 8.50 -15.49 40.29
CA THR A 29 7.08 -15.70 40.13
C THR A 29 6.20 -14.71 40.88
N ILE A 30 5.12 -14.18 40.20
CA ILE A 30 3.74 -14.23 40.74
C ILE A 30 2.76 -14.01 39.58
N LYS A 31 1.92 -15.02 39.32
CA LYS A 31 0.61 -14.96 38.68
C LYS A 31 -0.42 -14.83 39.83
N PRO A 32 -1.59 -14.17 39.69
CA PRO A 32 -2.69 -14.76 38.99
C PRO A 32 -3.63 -13.81 38.20
N ALA A 33 -4.19 -14.38 37.17
CA ALA A 33 -5.56 -14.36 36.69
C ALA A 33 -6.46 -13.15 36.98
N ASN A 34 -6.93 -12.51 35.96
CA ASN A 34 -8.36 -12.34 35.80
C ASN A 34 -8.76 -12.41 34.32
N ALA A 35 -9.65 -13.34 34.02
CA ALA A 35 -10.31 -13.55 32.79
C ALA A 35 -11.38 -12.49 32.62
N GLU A 36 -11.35 -11.75 31.51
CA GLU A 36 -12.56 -11.12 31.02
C GLU A 36 -12.57 -11.20 29.49
N GLN A 37 -13.36 -12.14 29.09
CA GLN A 37 -14.10 -12.31 27.83
C GLN A 37 -13.77 -11.36 26.71
N ALA A 38 -12.84 -11.75 25.88
CA ALA A 38 -12.81 -11.33 24.49
C ALA A 38 -14.02 -11.98 23.79
N LYS A 39 -15.01 -11.16 23.50
CA LYS A 39 -16.16 -11.45 22.66
C LYS A 39 -15.64 -11.98 21.33
N VAL A 40 -15.78 -13.29 21.13
CA VAL A 40 -15.54 -13.94 19.85
C VAL A 40 -16.55 -13.35 18.87
N VAL A 41 -16.11 -12.38 18.10
CA VAL A 41 -16.79 -11.98 16.88
C VAL A 41 -16.57 -13.17 15.93
N LYS A 42 -17.64 -13.90 15.68
CA LYS A 42 -17.70 -14.93 14.65
C LYS A 42 -17.13 -14.33 13.38
N ALA A 43 -15.93 -14.78 13.02
CA ALA A 43 -15.43 -14.64 11.67
C ALA A 43 -16.36 -15.51 10.81
N ASP A 44 -17.29 -14.85 10.14
CA ASP A 44 -18.00 -15.44 9.03
C ASP A 44 -16.94 -15.95 8.05
N SER A 45 -17.04 -17.24 7.76
CA SER A 45 -16.23 -17.92 6.76
C SER A 45 -16.54 -17.32 5.40
N VAL A 46 -15.92 -16.20 5.09
CA VAL A 46 -15.81 -15.72 3.72
C VAL A 46 -14.95 -16.79 3.03
N LYS A 47 -15.60 -17.69 2.27
CA LYS A 47 -14.94 -18.50 1.28
C LYS A 47 -13.93 -17.60 0.60
N THR A 48 -12.65 -17.91 0.72
CA THR A 48 -11.56 -17.22 0.04
C THR A 48 -11.72 -17.47 -1.46
N ALA A 49 -12.61 -16.75 -2.09
CA ALA A 49 -12.68 -16.71 -3.54
C ALA A 49 -11.35 -16.14 -4.00
N LYS A 50 -10.65 -16.92 -4.82
CA LYS A 50 -9.38 -16.46 -5.43
C LYS A 50 -9.67 -15.17 -6.17
N ILE A 51 -8.99 -14.08 -5.78
CA ILE A 51 -9.12 -12.80 -6.46
C ILE A 51 -8.50 -12.96 -7.83
N THR A 52 -9.31 -12.68 -8.87
CA THR A 52 -8.88 -12.67 -10.26
C THR A 52 -8.67 -11.23 -10.73
N PRO A 53 -7.98 -11.01 -11.88
CA PRO A 53 -7.85 -9.67 -12.45
C PRO A 53 -9.21 -9.00 -12.71
N GLU A 54 -10.19 -9.79 -13.18
CA GLU A 54 -11.54 -9.30 -13.48
C GLU A 54 -12.25 -8.83 -12.20
N LEU A 55 -12.12 -9.62 -11.11
CA LEU A 55 -12.70 -9.25 -9.82
C LEU A 55 -12.04 -7.99 -9.24
N ALA A 56 -10.71 -7.88 -9.40
CA ALA A 56 -9.97 -6.70 -9.00
C ALA A 56 -10.44 -5.46 -9.79
N TYR A 57 -10.57 -5.59 -11.12
CA TYR A 57 -11.09 -4.53 -11.97
C TYR A 57 -12.52 -4.14 -11.59
N GLU A 58 -13.43 -5.12 -11.44
CA GLU A 58 -14.83 -4.87 -11.09
C GLU A 58 -14.96 -4.11 -9.78
N GLY A 59 -14.26 -4.55 -8.73
CA GLY A 59 -14.32 -3.91 -7.42
C GLY A 59 -13.81 -2.48 -7.45
N ILE A 60 -12.67 -2.23 -8.11
CA ILE A 60 -12.13 -0.88 -8.21
C ILE A 60 -12.99 0.00 -9.12
N ASN A 61 -13.52 -0.53 -10.23
CA ASN A 61 -14.43 0.21 -11.09
C ASN A 61 -15.70 0.64 -10.34
N ASN A 62 -16.30 -0.26 -9.55
CA ASN A 62 -17.46 0.05 -8.73
C ASN A 62 -17.13 1.09 -7.63
N TYR A 63 -15.94 0.98 -7.01
CA TYR A 63 -15.45 2.01 -6.08
C TYR A 63 -15.36 3.36 -6.78
N CYS A 64 -14.69 3.43 -7.92
CA CYS A 64 -14.52 4.70 -8.65
C CYS A 64 -15.85 5.32 -9.07
N HIS A 65 -16.81 4.51 -9.54
CA HIS A 65 -18.15 5.01 -9.89
C HIS A 65 -18.97 5.50 -8.70
N LYS A 66 -18.69 4.98 -7.50
CA LYS A 66 -19.37 5.42 -6.26
C LYS A 66 -18.77 6.68 -5.67
N GLU A 67 -17.44 6.81 -5.70
CA GLU A 67 -16.72 7.84 -4.95
C GLU A 67 -16.36 9.07 -5.81
N PHE A 68 -16.39 8.95 -7.14
CA PHE A 68 -16.04 10.06 -8.05
C PHE A 68 -17.24 10.47 -8.92
N ASP A 69 -17.30 11.75 -9.26
CA ASP A 69 -18.27 12.29 -10.20
C ASP A 69 -17.84 11.95 -11.65
N TRP A 70 -18.70 11.21 -12.36
CA TRP A 70 -18.48 10.78 -13.73
C TRP A 70 -19.17 11.65 -14.77
N SER A 71 -19.86 12.71 -14.37
CA SER A 71 -20.54 13.63 -15.30
C SER A 71 -19.62 14.16 -16.40
N PRO A 72 -18.32 14.48 -16.13
CA PRO A 72 -17.41 14.91 -17.20
C PRO A 72 -17.15 13.83 -18.25
N ALA A 73 -17.27 12.56 -17.89
CA ALA A 73 -17.07 11.44 -18.82
C ALA A 73 -18.29 11.17 -19.71
N GLU A 74 -19.48 11.68 -19.36
CA GLU A 74 -20.67 11.57 -20.19
C GLU A 74 -20.49 12.32 -21.51
N GLU A 75 -19.81 13.47 -21.48
CA GLU A 75 -19.52 14.27 -22.68
C GLU A 75 -18.29 13.73 -23.44
N ASN A 76 -17.28 13.24 -22.74
CA ASN A 76 -16.05 12.71 -23.32
C ASN A 76 -15.52 11.51 -22.52
N PRO A 77 -15.90 10.28 -22.88
CA PRO A 77 -15.51 9.07 -22.15
C PRO A 77 -13.99 8.82 -22.07
N SER A 78 -13.20 9.49 -22.90
CA SER A 78 -11.73 9.29 -22.92
C SER A 78 -10.99 10.06 -21.83
N ILE A 79 -11.64 11.02 -21.15
CA ILE A 79 -10.97 11.84 -20.13
C ILE A 79 -10.92 11.17 -18.76
N MET A 80 -11.86 10.25 -18.49
CA MET A 80 -11.89 9.44 -17.27
C MET A 80 -12.00 7.98 -17.62
N TYR A 81 -11.24 7.14 -16.97
CA TYR A 81 -11.33 5.70 -17.18
C TYR A 81 -10.71 4.92 -16.04
N VAL A 82 -11.12 3.65 -15.92
CA VAL A 82 -10.46 2.62 -15.14
C VAL A 82 -9.81 1.62 -16.08
N ALA A 83 -8.58 1.21 -15.83
CA ALA A 83 -7.85 0.25 -16.63
C ALA A 83 -7.01 -0.69 -15.75
N MET A 84 -6.76 -1.90 -16.25
CA MET A 84 -5.76 -2.77 -15.64
C MET A 84 -4.36 -2.25 -15.96
N GLY A 85 -3.50 -2.25 -14.94
CA GLY A 85 -2.06 -2.01 -15.08
C GLY A 85 -1.26 -3.29 -14.94
N ASP A 86 -0.02 -3.15 -14.46
CA ASP A 86 0.90 -4.27 -14.28
C ASP A 86 0.43 -5.22 -13.17
N GLU A 87 0.82 -6.47 -13.29
CA GLU A 87 0.59 -7.53 -12.32
C GLU A 87 1.92 -7.96 -11.70
N THR A 88 1.92 -8.13 -10.37
CA THR A 88 3.02 -8.75 -9.64
C THR A 88 2.60 -10.13 -9.11
N GLU A 89 3.49 -10.85 -8.44
CA GLU A 89 3.13 -12.13 -7.79
C GLU A 89 2.05 -11.97 -6.72
N THR A 90 1.99 -10.82 -6.06
CA THR A 90 1.15 -10.59 -4.88
C THR A 90 0.01 -9.61 -5.10
N GLU A 91 0.08 -8.76 -6.13
CA GLU A 91 -0.86 -7.67 -6.33
C GLU A 91 -1.27 -7.52 -7.80
N TYR A 92 -2.52 -7.09 -8.02
CA TYR A 92 -2.99 -6.51 -9.27
C TYR A 92 -2.93 -5.00 -9.16
N LYS A 93 -2.42 -4.33 -10.20
CA LYS A 93 -2.50 -2.88 -10.31
C LYS A 93 -3.71 -2.51 -11.16
N VAL A 94 -4.58 -1.65 -10.62
CA VAL A 94 -5.67 -1.02 -11.36
C VAL A 94 -5.44 0.48 -11.35
N ILE A 95 -5.68 1.14 -12.48
CA ILE A 95 -5.39 2.55 -12.70
C ILE A 95 -6.70 3.27 -12.94
N PHE A 96 -6.96 4.32 -12.16
CA PHE A 96 -8.03 5.27 -12.43
C PHE A 96 -7.42 6.60 -12.88
N ARG A 97 -7.92 7.13 -13.99
CA ARG A 97 -7.61 8.48 -14.46
C ARG A 97 -8.81 9.37 -14.22
N SER A 98 -8.60 10.44 -13.45
CA SER A 98 -9.62 11.47 -13.20
C SER A 98 -9.72 12.46 -14.38
N TYR A 99 -10.82 13.23 -14.42
CA TYR A 99 -11.00 14.28 -15.43
C TYR A 99 -9.93 15.39 -15.36
N THR A 100 -9.33 15.61 -14.19
CA THR A 100 -8.23 16.57 -14.01
C THR A 100 -6.89 16.04 -14.50
N GLY A 101 -6.83 14.77 -14.89
CA GLY A 101 -5.63 14.09 -15.39
C GLY A 101 -4.77 13.46 -14.30
N SER A 102 -5.13 13.55 -13.02
CA SER A 102 -4.45 12.78 -11.99
C SER A 102 -4.72 11.29 -12.13
N LEU A 103 -3.75 10.48 -11.70
CA LEU A 103 -3.84 9.02 -11.75
C LEU A 103 -3.88 8.48 -10.33
N THR A 104 -4.86 7.63 -10.04
CA THR A 104 -4.87 6.84 -8.81
C THR A 104 -4.51 5.40 -9.13
N TYR A 105 -3.49 4.89 -8.47
CA TYR A 105 -3.03 3.52 -8.58
C TYR A 105 -3.59 2.70 -7.41
N PHE A 106 -4.33 1.65 -7.71
CA PHE A 106 -4.86 0.70 -6.75
C PHE A 106 -4.06 -0.59 -6.82
N TYR A 107 -3.42 -0.98 -5.72
CA TYR A 107 -2.66 -2.22 -5.59
C TYR A 107 -3.47 -3.22 -4.79
N VAL A 108 -4.17 -4.11 -5.48
CA VAL A 108 -5.08 -5.10 -4.92
C VAL A 108 -4.32 -6.36 -4.53
N ASN A 109 -4.24 -6.66 -3.25
CA ASN A 109 -3.60 -7.89 -2.78
C ASN A 109 -4.41 -9.13 -3.18
N LYS A 110 -3.81 -10.04 -3.93
CA LYS A 110 -4.43 -11.24 -4.53
C LYS A 110 -4.98 -12.25 -3.53
N LYS A 111 -4.50 -12.21 -2.29
CA LYS A 111 -4.92 -13.15 -1.23
C LYS A 111 -6.02 -12.58 -0.35
N SER A 112 -5.94 -11.30 -0.02
CA SER A 112 -6.78 -10.68 1.00
C SER A 112 -7.79 -9.68 0.44
N GLY A 113 -7.61 -9.18 -0.78
CA GLY A 113 -8.41 -8.07 -1.35
C GLY A 113 -8.15 -6.72 -0.69
N LYS A 114 -7.24 -6.65 0.28
CA LYS A 114 -6.80 -5.37 0.82
C LYS A 114 -6.11 -4.58 -0.29
N THR A 115 -6.55 -3.36 -0.50
CA THR A 115 -6.07 -2.52 -1.58
C THR A 115 -5.44 -1.27 -1.01
N ARG A 116 -4.23 -0.98 -1.44
CA ARG A 116 -3.48 0.25 -1.17
C ARG A 116 -3.69 1.22 -2.34
N MET A 117 -3.79 2.50 -2.04
CA MET A 117 -4.00 3.54 -3.05
C MET A 117 -2.86 4.54 -3.04
N GLU A 118 -2.40 4.91 -4.21
CA GLU A 118 -1.43 5.99 -4.43
C GLU A 118 -1.97 6.95 -5.50
N GLU A 119 -1.87 8.23 -5.25
CA GLU A 119 -2.22 9.26 -6.22
C GLU A 119 -0.96 9.84 -6.86
N PHE A 120 -0.94 9.88 -8.17
CA PHE A 120 0.08 10.55 -8.96
C PHE A 120 -0.52 11.77 -9.67
N VAL A 121 0.08 12.94 -9.42
CA VAL A 121 -0.31 14.22 -10.04
C VAL A 121 0.73 14.59 -11.08
N PRO A 122 0.48 14.33 -12.38
CA PRO A 122 1.49 14.51 -13.44
C PRO A 122 2.02 15.95 -13.54
N ALA A 123 1.16 16.94 -13.30
CA ALA A 123 1.55 18.36 -13.38
C ALA A 123 2.59 18.76 -12.34
N LEU A 124 2.71 18.01 -11.24
CA LEU A 124 3.61 18.28 -10.13
C LEU A 124 4.72 17.24 -10.01
N ASP A 125 4.62 16.13 -10.77
CA ASP A 125 5.49 14.95 -10.67
C ASP A 125 5.57 14.39 -9.22
N ILE A 126 4.41 14.37 -8.55
CA ILE A 126 4.30 13.92 -7.16
C ILE A 126 3.45 12.66 -7.10
N THR A 127 3.95 11.64 -6.37
CA THR A 127 3.18 10.46 -5.96
C THR A 127 3.04 10.47 -4.45
N GLN A 128 1.82 10.26 -3.96
CA GLN A 128 1.52 10.21 -2.53
C GLN A 128 0.57 9.06 -2.20
N GLU A 129 0.74 8.47 -1.03
CA GLU A 129 -0.23 7.50 -0.52
C GLU A 129 -1.55 8.22 -0.21
N SER A 130 -2.67 7.71 -0.75
CA SER A 130 -3.99 8.31 -0.62
C SER A 130 -4.98 7.48 0.21
N GLY A 131 -4.57 6.28 0.64
CA GLY A 131 -5.36 5.47 1.57
C GLY A 131 -5.41 3.98 1.26
N THR A 132 -6.36 3.31 1.90
CA THR A 132 -6.61 1.88 1.71
C THR A 132 -8.10 1.58 1.66
N LEU A 133 -8.48 0.51 0.95
CA LEU A 133 -9.84 -0.02 0.93
C LEU A 133 -9.84 -1.56 0.97
N ASN A 134 -11.01 -2.14 1.18
CA ASN A 134 -11.23 -3.57 1.00
C ASN A 134 -12.02 -3.80 -0.28
N LEU A 135 -11.44 -4.56 -1.23
CA LEU A 135 -12.05 -4.85 -2.52
C LEU A 135 -13.48 -5.44 -2.40
N PHE A 136 -13.68 -6.33 -1.41
CA PHE A 136 -14.96 -7.03 -1.23
C PHE A 136 -16.14 -6.15 -0.80
N ASP A 137 -15.89 -4.90 -0.41
CA ASP A 137 -16.94 -3.94 -0.10
C ASP A 137 -17.59 -3.38 -1.38
N TYR A 138 -16.94 -3.60 -2.54
CA TYR A 138 -17.35 -3.04 -3.83
C TYR A 138 -17.64 -4.09 -4.92
N VAL A 139 -17.44 -5.37 -4.65
CA VAL A 139 -17.88 -6.44 -5.56
C VAL A 139 -19.28 -6.91 -5.20
N LYS A 140 -20.08 -7.21 -6.22
CA LYS A 140 -21.45 -7.72 -6.01
C LYS A 140 -21.38 -9.13 -5.42
N LYS A 141 -22.14 -9.35 -4.37
CA LYS A 141 -22.35 -10.66 -3.76
C LYS A 141 -23.31 -11.49 -4.59
#